data_5b7eb97e543802ffc5bf202013206d61
#
_entry.id   5b7eb97e543802ffc5bf202013206d61
#
_cell.length_a   1.000
_cell.length_b   1.000
_cell.length_c   1.000
_cell.angle_alpha   90.00
_cell.angle_beta   90.00
_cell.angle_gamma   90.00
#
_symmetry.space_group_name_H-M   'P 1'
#
loop_
_entity.id
_entity.type
_entity.pdbx_description
1 polymer ?
#
loop_
_entity_poly.entity_id
_entity_poly.type
_entity_poly.pdbx_seq_one_letter_code
_entity_poly.pdbx_strand_id
1 'polypeptide(L)'
;MNTVQCVKLNNELEALDRAPYPGDLGKRILANVSKQGWQLWLDHQTMLINENNLSMMDPKAQSYLKEQMEKFFFSAEGADDIQGHTPN
;
A
#
# COMPACT_ATOMS: atom_id res chain seq x y z
N MET A 1 14.13 -11.89 14.36
CA MET A 1 13.31 -11.40 13.34
C MET A 1 12.26 -10.52 13.87
N ASN A 2 11.96 -9.43 13.19
CA ASN A 2 10.95 -8.50 13.63
C ASN A 2 9.62 -8.83 13.01
N THR A 3 8.56 -8.67 13.77
CA THR A 3 7.22 -8.83 13.24
C THR A 3 6.45 -7.55 13.45
N VAL A 4 5.33 -7.43 12.76
CA VAL A 4 4.48 -6.27 12.86
C VAL A 4 3.04 -6.73 12.70
N GLN A 5 2.14 -6.07 13.39
CA GLN A 5 0.70 -6.34 13.21
C GLN A 5 0.29 -5.64 11.92
N CYS A 6 0.11 -6.41 10.86
CA CYS A 6 -0.16 -5.85 9.54
C CYS A 6 -1.58 -5.35 9.44
N VAL A 7 -1.74 -4.06 9.10
CA VAL A 7 -3.07 -3.47 8.99
C VAL A 7 -3.87 -4.06 7.83
N LYS A 8 -3.17 -4.56 6.82
CA LYS A 8 -3.86 -5.10 5.65
C LYS A 8 -4.32 -6.54 5.86
N LEU A 9 -3.47 -7.34 6.50
CA LEU A 9 -3.75 -8.75 6.67
C LEU A 9 -4.27 -9.13 8.05
N ASN A 10 -4.25 -8.17 8.96
CA ASN A 10 -4.78 -8.35 10.29
C ASN A 10 -4.11 -9.48 11.07
N ASN A 11 -2.85 -9.68 10.83
CA ASN A 11 -2.08 -10.71 11.50
C ASN A 11 -0.70 -10.17 11.83
N GLU A 12 -0.07 -10.78 12.81
CA GLU A 12 1.32 -10.46 13.10
C GLU A 12 2.19 -11.24 12.13
N LEU A 13 2.92 -10.55 11.30
CA LEU A 13 3.70 -11.15 10.23
C LEU A 13 5.07 -10.49 10.18
N GLU A 14 5.97 -11.05 9.39
CA GLU A 14 7.32 -10.53 9.30
C GLU A 14 7.31 -9.08 8.83
N ALA A 15 8.04 -8.24 9.54
CA ALA A 15 8.11 -6.82 9.23
C ALA A 15 9.05 -6.56 8.06
N LEU A 16 8.86 -5.38 7.44
CA LEU A 16 9.78 -4.92 6.42
C LEU A 16 11.14 -4.65 7.06
N ASP A 17 12.20 -4.79 6.28
CA ASP A 17 13.54 -4.56 6.79
C ASP A 17 13.82 -3.07 6.95
N ARG A 18 13.20 -2.24 6.16
CA ARG A 18 13.37 -0.79 6.23
C ARG A 18 12.15 -0.14 5.63
N ALA A 19 12.00 1.17 5.89
CA ALA A 19 10.90 1.91 5.33
C ALA A 19 11.00 1.88 3.80
N PRO A 20 9.94 1.48 3.11
CA PRO A 20 9.98 1.38 1.65
C PRO A 20 9.74 2.70 0.94
N TYR A 21 9.50 3.75 1.69
CA TYR A 21 9.13 5.03 1.14
C TYR A 21 9.72 6.10 2.05
N PRO A 22 10.10 7.25 1.51
CA PRO A 22 10.70 8.29 2.36
C PRO A 22 9.66 9.03 3.18
N GLY A 23 10.14 9.68 4.23
CA GLY A 23 9.30 10.55 5.03
C GLY A 23 8.42 9.82 6.01
N ASP A 24 7.43 10.53 6.51
CA ASP A 24 6.54 10.00 7.55
C ASP A 24 5.69 8.85 7.04
N LEU A 25 5.31 8.89 5.78
CA LEU A 25 4.52 7.82 5.21
C LEU A 25 5.29 6.51 5.23
N GLY A 26 6.58 6.56 4.89
CA GLY A 26 7.41 5.35 4.94
C GLY A 26 7.52 4.81 6.34
N LYS A 27 7.68 5.68 7.34
CA LYS A 27 7.75 5.25 8.72
C LYS A 27 6.43 4.60 9.17
N ARG A 28 5.33 5.18 8.75
CA ARG A 28 4.00 4.65 9.08
C ARG A 28 3.81 3.27 8.46
N ILE A 29 4.28 3.09 7.23
CA ILE A 29 4.19 1.80 6.57
C ILE A 29 5.07 0.79 7.30
N LEU A 30 6.29 1.16 7.63
CA LEU A 30 7.20 0.25 8.31
C LEU A 30 6.60 -0.24 9.64
N ALA A 31 5.89 0.63 10.33
CA ALA A 31 5.32 0.29 11.63
C ALA A 31 4.03 -0.52 11.55
N ASN A 32 3.38 -0.55 10.39
CA ASN A 32 2.04 -1.10 10.28
C ASN A 32 1.84 -2.10 9.15
N VAL A 33 2.83 -2.33 8.32
CA VAL A 33 2.67 -3.18 7.14
C VAL A 33 3.76 -4.24 7.12
N SER A 34 3.36 -5.49 6.93
CA SER A 34 4.30 -6.59 6.84
C SER A 34 4.88 -6.70 5.44
N LYS A 35 5.89 -7.56 5.29
CA LYS A 35 6.44 -7.85 3.97
C LYS A 35 5.37 -8.39 3.04
N GLN A 36 4.51 -9.27 3.54
CA GLN A 36 3.45 -9.83 2.72
C GLN A 36 2.44 -8.75 2.32
N GLY A 37 2.09 -7.88 3.25
CA GLY A 37 1.18 -6.78 2.94
C GLY A 37 1.76 -5.84 1.91
N TRP A 38 3.06 -5.55 2.01
CA TRP A 38 3.73 -4.69 1.05
C TRP A 38 3.74 -5.33 -0.34
N GLN A 39 3.93 -6.65 -0.41
CA GLN A 39 3.91 -7.35 -1.68
C GLN A 39 2.54 -7.26 -2.35
N LEU A 40 1.48 -7.32 -1.56
CA LEU A 40 0.12 -7.15 -2.10
C LEU A 40 -0.02 -5.76 -2.72
N TRP A 41 0.54 -4.75 -2.08
CA TRP A 41 0.48 -3.41 -2.65
C TRP A 41 1.26 -3.33 -3.96
N LEU A 42 2.44 -3.95 -4.02
CA LEU A 42 3.24 -3.91 -5.24
C LEU A 42 2.50 -4.55 -6.40
N ASP A 43 1.79 -5.65 -6.15
CA ASP A 43 0.99 -6.29 -7.18
C ASP A 43 -0.15 -5.38 -7.61
N HIS A 44 -0.80 -4.74 -6.67
CA HIS A 44 -1.89 -3.82 -6.96
C HIS A 44 -1.37 -2.61 -7.73
N GLN A 45 -0.23 -2.09 -7.33
CA GLN A 45 0.40 -0.96 -8.00
C GLN A 45 0.69 -1.28 -9.46
N THR A 46 1.20 -2.48 -9.72
CA THR A 46 1.50 -2.90 -11.07
C THR A 46 0.24 -2.90 -11.93
N MET A 47 -0.86 -3.38 -11.36
CA MET A 47 -2.13 -3.39 -12.06
C MET A 47 -2.58 -1.96 -12.38
N LEU A 48 -2.49 -1.08 -11.41
CA LEU A 48 -2.90 0.31 -11.61
C LEU A 48 -2.07 0.98 -12.70
N ILE A 49 -0.77 0.73 -12.69
CA ILE A 49 0.12 1.30 -13.70
C ILE A 49 -0.28 0.81 -15.09
N ASN A 50 -0.56 -0.48 -15.21
CA ASN A 50 -0.89 -1.05 -16.50
C ASN A 50 -2.25 -0.59 -17.01
N GLU A 51 -3.23 -0.56 -16.13
CA GLU A 51 -4.58 -0.21 -16.56
C GLU A 51 -4.74 1.26 -16.90
N ASN A 52 -3.95 2.11 -16.27
CA ASN A 52 -4.06 3.54 -16.48
C ASN A 52 -2.92 4.11 -17.31
N ASN A 53 -2.05 3.26 -17.84
CA ASN A 53 -0.91 3.69 -18.62
C ASN A 53 -0.09 4.75 -17.90
N LEU A 54 0.18 4.52 -16.63
CA LEU A 54 0.90 5.51 -15.84
C LEU A 54 2.39 5.47 -16.14
N SER A 55 3.02 6.64 -16.11
CA SER A 55 4.46 6.73 -16.21
C SER A 55 5.02 7.04 -14.84
N MET A 56 5.95 6.23 -14.38
CA MET A 56 6.56 6.47 -13.07
C MET A 56 7.43 7.72 -13.06
N MET A 57 7.71 8.27 -14.23
CA MET A 57 8.45 9.53 -14.32
C MET A 57 7.53 10.73 -14.15
N ASP A 58 6.23 10.53 -14.23
CA ASP A 58 5.26 11.62 -14.16
C ASP A 58 4.91 11.89 -12.70
N PRO A 59 5.13 13.10 -12.19
CA PRO A 59 4.78 13.42 -10.81
C PRO A 59 3.31 13.19 -10.50
N LYS A 60 2.43 13.36 -11.47
CA LYS A 60 1.00 13.13 -11.24
C LYS A 60 0.73 11.66 -11.01
N ALA A 61 1.41 10.79 -11.74
CA ALA A 61 1.25 9.35 -11.55
C ALA A 61 1.78 8.95 -10.18
N GLN A 62 2.91 9.53 -9.77
CA GLN A 62 3.47 9.23 -8.47
C GLN A 62 2.53 9.66 -7.35
N SER A 63 1.93 10.83 -7.47
CA SER A 63 0.97 11.33 -6.47
C SER A 63 -0.26 10.44 -6.41
N TYR A 64 -0.75 10.01 -7.56
CA TYR A 64 -1.90 9.12 -7.62
C TYR A 64 -1.60 7.80 -6.90
N LEU A 65 -0.44 7.22 -7.20
CA LEU A 65 -0.08 5.95 -6.58
C LEU A 65 0.12 6.08 -5.09
N LYS A 66 0.70 7.19 -4.64
CA LYS A 66 0.87 7.42 -3.21
C LYS A 66 -0.49 7.48 -2.51
N GLU A 67 -1.44 8.17 -3.12
CA GLU A 67 -2.77 8.28 -2.57
C GLU A 67 -3.45 6.92 -2.52
N GLN A 68 -3.31 6.14 -3.57
CA GLN A 68 -3.88 4.80 -3.60
C GLN A 68 -3.25 3.89 -2.56
N MET A 69 -1.95 4.04 -2.33
CA MET A 69 -1.26 3.26 -1.31
C MET A 69 -1.80 3.58 0.08
N GLU A 70 -2.01 4.85 0.36
CA GLU A 70 -2.57 5.25 1.65
C GLU A 70 -3.96 4.67 1.83
N LYS A 71 -4.77 4.68 0.80
CA LYS A 71 -6.10 4.09 0.89
C LYS A 71 -6.02 2.58 1.06
N PHE A 72 -5.08 1.95 0.36
CA PHE A 72 -4.95 0.51 0.40
C PHE A 72 -4.64 0.01 1.81
N PHE A 73 -3.78 0.71 2.53
CA PHE A 73 -3.36 0.26 3.85
C PHE A 73 -4.13 0.89 5.00
N PHE A 74 -4.52 2.14 4.87
CA PHE A 74 -4.97 2.91 6.02
C PHE A 74 -6.40 3.42 5.93
N SER A 75 -7.07 3.18 4.84
CA SER A 75 -8.45 3.60 4.70
C SER A 75 -9.36 2.44 5.07
N ALA A 76 -10.38 2.74 5.80
CA ALA A 76 -11.35 1.71 6.14
C ALA A 76 -12.07 1.20 4.89
N GLU A 77 -12.09 2.01 3.84
CA GLU A 77 -12.74 1.62 2.59
C GLU A 77 -11.83 0.88 1.66
N GLY A 78 -10.54 0.90 1.92
CA GLY A 78 -9.58 0.30 1.04
C GLY A 78 -9.32 1.14 -0.18
N ALA A 79 -8.61 0.59 -1.14
CA ALA A 79 -8.30 1.31 -2.35
C ALA A 79 -9.47 1.17 -3.32
N ASP A 80 -9.28 1.79 -4.46
CA ASP A 80 -10.32 1.86 -5.42
C ASP A 80 -10.90 0.58 -5.84
N ASP A 81 -10.25 -0.42 -5.60
CA ASP A 81 -10.69 -1.59 -6.08
C ASP A 81 -11.93 -2.01 -5.48
N ILE A 82 -12.28 -1.51 -4.52
CA ILE A 82 -13.23 -2.01 -3.88
C ILE A 82 -14.44 -2.07 -4.34
N GLN A 83 -14.55 -2.31 -5.09
CA GLN A 83 -15.42 -2.61 -5.48
C GLN A 83 -16.40 -2.81 -4.92
N GLY A 84 -16.78 -2.31 -5.04
CA GLY A 84 -17.83 -2.34 -4.68
C GLY A 84 -18.22 -2.71 -3.57
N HIS A 85 -17.84 -2.77 -3.07
CA HIS A 85 -18.05 -3.17 -2.10
C HIS A 85 -18.48 -2.35 -1.19
N THR A 86 -19.13 -2.38 -0.66
CA THR A 86 -19.54 -1.62 0.09
C THR A 86 -19.65 -1.95 1.22
N PRO A 87 -19.42 -1.68 1.85
CA PRO A 87 -19.30 -1.97 3.00
C PRO A 87 -20.39 -1.76 3.67
N ASN A 88 -20.75 -1.71 3.75
CA ASN A 88 -21.60 -1.42 4.39
C ASN A 88 -21.71 -1.44 5.13
#